data_da500efb720d89522d8e6706f5878119
#
_entry.id   da500efb720d89522d8e6706f5878119
#
_cell.length_a   1.000
_cell.length_b   1.000
_cell.length_c   1.000
_cell.angle_alpha   90.00
_cell.angle_beta   90.00
_cell.angle_gamma   90.00
#
_symmetry.space_group_name_H-M   'P 1'
#
loop_
_entity.id
_entity.type
_entity.pdbx_description
1 polymer ?
#
loop_
_entity_poly.entity_id
_entity_poly.type
_entity_poly.pdbx_seq_one_letter_code
_entity_poly.pdbx_strand_id
1 'polypeptide(L)'
;MQSVEKTSDTHTLWHPLHQASAHCIELARDLGRRLQAGDAGLQLQPLLEESAAQIGHLRQGIRDLARRGERGNPAEREQLLVQMRLLLDLEEQNHALLSTKGIRLNTAHSYRYKAGEHRH
;
A
#
# COMPACT_ATOMS: atom_id res chain seq x y z
N MET A 1 -18.45 15.45 26.10
CA MET A 1 -19.31 14.90 25.06
C MET A 1 -18.78 15.18 23.68
N GLN A 2 -18.65 16.45 23.30
CA GLN A 2 -18.16 16.81 22.00
C GLN A 2 -16.73 16.32 21.75
N SER A 3 -15.88 16.38 22.76
CA SER A 3 -14.51 15.92 22.61
C SER A 3 -14.46 14.41 22.40
N VAL A 4 -15.37 13.66 23.00
CA VAL A 4 -15.46 12.23 22.78
C VAL A 4 -15.90 11.95 21.35
N GLU A 5 -16.87 12.72 20.86
CA GLU A 5 -17.32 12.56 19.48
C GLU A 5 -16.23 12.88 18.49
N LYS A 6 -15.46 13.94 18.74
CA LYS A 6 -14.33 14.29 17.89
C LYS A 6 -13.29 13.18 17.87
N THR A 7 -13.03 12.59 19.02
CA THR A 7 -12.06 11.50 19.12
C THR A 7 -12.56 10.30 18.33
N SER A 8 -13.86 9.98 18.42
CA SER A 8 -14.46 8.90 17.66
C SER A 8 -14.37 9.16 16.16
N ASP A 9 -14.65 10.41 15.76
CA ASP A 9 -14.57 10.76 14.33
C ASP A 9 -13.17 10.62 13.82
N THR A 10 -12.18 11.08 14.58
CA THR A 10 -10.79 10.95 14.20
C THR A 10 -10.39 9.48 14.08
N HIS A 11 -10.78 8.67 15.05
CA HIS A 11 -10.50 7.25 15.01
C HIS A 11 -11.17 6.61 13.78
N THR A 12 -12.40 6.99 13.51
CA THR A 12 -13.14 6.45 12.36
C THR A 12 -12.44 6.76 11.05
N LEU A 13 -11.82 7.94 10.94
CA LEU A 13 -11.09 8.32 9.73
C LEU A 13 -9.77 7.58 9.59
N TRP A 14 -9.07 7.35 10.70
CA TRP A 14 -7.77 6.71 10.68
C TRP A 14 -7.84 5.19 10.64
N HIS A 15 -8.87 4.62 11.24
CA HIS A 15 -9.01 3.17 11.31
C HIS A 15 -9.02 2.50 9.93
N PRO A 16 -9.79 2.99 8.96
CA PRO A 16 -9.75 2.39 7.63
C PRO A 16 -8.38 2.46 6.97
N LEU A 17 -7.60 3.50 7.26
CA LEU A 17 -6.25 3.59 6.70
C LEU A 17 -5.33 2.56 7.31
N HIS A 18 -5.44 2.34 8.62
CA HIS A 18 -4.65 1.28 9.26
C HIS A 18 -5.02 -0.08 8.71
N GLN A 19 -6.31 -0.33 8.49
CA GLN A 19 -6.75 -1.59 7.91
C GLN A 19 -6.29 -1.74 6.47
N ALA A 20 -6.38 -0.68 5.69
CA ALA A 20 -5.96 -0.72 4.30
C ALA A 20 -4.46 -0.99 4.19
N SER A 21 -3.66 -0.33 5.03
CA SER A 21 -2.21 -0.54 5.00
C SER A 21 -1.84 -1.95 5.45
N ALA A 22 -2.53 -2.48 6.47
CA ALA A 22 -2.31 -3.85 6.91
C ALA A 22 -2.66 -4.84 5.80
N HIS A 23 -3.73 -4.59 5.08
CA HIS A 23 -4.13 -5.44 3.97
C HIS A 23 -3.10 -5.40 2.83
N CYS A 24 -2.60 -4.21 2.52
CA CYS A 24 -1.54 -4.07 1.52
C CYS A 24 -0.29 -4.85 1.92
N ILE A 25 0.06 -4.81 3.19
CA ILE A 25 1.22 -5.56 3.71
C ILE A 25 1.00 -7.06 3.55
N GLU A 26 -0.20 -7.54 3.85
CA GLU A 26 -0.52 -8.95 3.69
C GLU A 26 -0.42 -9.39 2.24
N LEU A 27 -0.94 -8.57 1.33
CA LEU A 27 -0.85 -8.87 -0.10
C LEU A 27 0.60 -8.89 -0.56
N ALA A 28 1.41 -7.96 -0.07
CA ALA A 28 2.82 -7.92 -0.43
C ALA A 28 3.57 -9.14 0.07
N ARG A 29 3.25 -9.59 1.28
CA ARG A 29 3.85 -10.80 1.84
C ARG A 29 3.45 -12.03 1.06
N ASP A 30 2.18 -12.12 0.69
CA ASP A 30 1.68 -13.24 -0.09
C ASP A 30 2.36 -13.30 -1.45
N LEU A 31 2.51 -12.15 -2.08
CA LEU A 31 3.22 -12.06 -3.36
C LEU A 31 4.65 -12.56 -3.21
N GLY A 32 5.34 -12.14 -2.16
CA GLY A 32 6.71 -12.57 -1.91
C GLY A 32 6.81 -14.08 -1.75
N ARG A 33 5.88 -14.67 -1.00
CA ARG A 33 5.86 -16.12 -0.80
C ARG A 33 5.65 -16.86 -2.12
N ARG A 34 4.73 -16.37 -2.94
CA ARG A 34 4.43 -17.01 -4.22
C ARG A 34 5.59 -16.89 -5.19
N LEU A 35 6.25 -15.75 -5.20
CA LEU A 35 7.43 -15.56 -6.04
C LEU A 35 8.54 -16.51 -5.64
N GLN A 36 8.76 -16.69 -4.34
CA GLN A 36 9.76 -17.62 -3.85
C GLN A 36 9.39 -19.05 -4.14
N ALA A 37 8.10 -19.35 -4.17
CA ALA A 37 7.62 -20.70 -4.51
C ALA A 37 7.71 -21.00 -6.01
N GLY A 38 7.98 -20.00 -6.83
CA GLY A 38 8.14 -20.19 -8.28
C GLY A 38 6.87 -20.04 -9.08
N ASP A 39 5.86 -19.37 -8.55
CA ASP A 39 4.62 -19.15 -9.28
C ASP A 39 4.86 -18.34 -10.56
N ALA A 40 4.11 -18.66 -11.59
CA ALA A 40 4.23 -18.00 -12.89
C ALA A 40 3.51 -16.67 -12.92
N GLY A 41 3.91 -15.80 -13.85
CA GLY A 41 3.34 -14.46 -13.95
C GLY A 41 1.83 -14.43 -14.09
N LEU A 42 1.25 -15.31 -14.88
CA LEU A 42 -0.20 -15.36 -15.06
C LEU A 42 -0.93 -15.70 -13.76
N GLN A 43 -0.32 -16.54 -12.95
CA GLN A 43 -0.91 -16.91 -11.66
C GLN A 43 -0.85 -15.75 -10.67
N LEU A 44 0.10 -14.84 -10.85
CA LEU A 44 0.28 -13.71 -9.95
C LEU A 44 -0.54 -12.49 -10.36
N GLN A 45 -1.07 -12.47 -11.58
CA GLN A 45 -1.77 -11.30 -12.10
C GLN A 45 -2.93 -10.83 -11.22
N PRO A 46 -3.84 -11.72 -10.76
CA PRO A 46 -4.94 -11.25 -9.90
C PRO A 46 -4.42 -10.63 -8.60
N LEU A 47 -3.37 -11.19 -8.03
CA LEU A 47 -2.78 -10.67 -6.81
C LEU A 47 -2.15 -9.29 -7.04
N LEU A 48 -1.46 -9.13 -8.16
CA LEU A 48 -0.85 -7.86 -8.53
C LEU A 48 -1.92 -6.78 -8.73
N GLU A 49 -3.03 -7.14 -9.37
CA GLU A 49 -4.13 -6.21 -9.60
C GLU A 49 -4.79 -5.78 -8.29
N GLU A 50 -5.01 -6.74 -7.41
CA GLU A 50 -5.60 -6.41 -6.13
C GLU A 50 -4.66 -5.54 -5.30
N SER A 51 -3.38 -5.86 -5.30
CA SER A 51 -2.37 -5.07 -4.61
C SER A 51 -2.39 -3.62 -5.09
N ALA A 52 -2.42 -3.42 -6.39
CA ALA A 52 -2.45 -2.07 -6.96
C ALA A 52 -3.72 -1.33 -6.56
N ALA A 53 -4.86 -2.01 -6.58
CA ALA A 53 -6.13 -1.39 -6.20
C ALA A 53 -6.11 -0.96 -4.72
N GLN A 54 -5.59 -1.81 -3.85
CA GLN A 54 -5.56 -1.50 -2.42
C GLN A 54 -4.60 -0.35 -2.12
N ILE A 55 -3.46 -0.31 -2.80
CA ILE A 55 -2.53 0.80 -2.66
C ILE A 55 -3.18 2.11 -3.12
N GLY A 56 -3.94 2.05 -4.20
CA GLY A 56 -4.69 3.21 -4.67
C GLY A 56 -5.69 3.72 -3.64
N HIS A 57 -6.42 2.81 -3.00
CA HIS A 57 -7.36 3.17 -1.94
C HIS A 57 -6.64 3.81 -0.75
N LEU A 58 -5.51 3.24 -0.37
CA LEU A 58 -4.72 3.77 0.74
C LEU A 58 -4.26 5.19 0.44
N ARG A 59 -3.74 5.42 -0.76
CA ARG A 59 -3.29 6.74 -1.18
C ARG A 59 -4.42 7.75 -1.16
N GLN A 60 -5.59 7.37 -1.66
CA GLN A 60 -6.73 8.26 -1.68
C GLN A 60 -7.16 8.62 -0.28
N GLY A 61 -7.16 7.64 0.64
CA GLY A 61 -7.50 7.90 2.03
C GLY A 61 -6.54 8.88 2.69
N ILE A 62 -5.25 8.75 2.39
CA ILE A 62 -4.25 9.66 2.94
C ILE A 62 -4.46 11.07 2.40
N ARG A 63 -4.74 11.20 1.11
CA ARG A 63 -5.03 12.50 0.51
C ARG A 63 -6.26 13.15 1.13
N ASP A 64 -7.28 12.35 1.39
CA ASP A 64 -8.51 12.85 1.99
C ASP A 64 -8.25 13.39 3.40
N LEU A 65 -7.44 12.68 4.18
CA LEU A 65 -7.07 13.19 5.50
C LEU A 65 -6.30 14.50 5.40
N ALA A 66 -5.38 14.58 4.45
CA ALA A 66 -4.58 15.79 4.26
C ALA A 66 -5.47 16.97 3.89
N ARG A 67 -6.45 16.74 3.01
CA ARG A 67 -7.37 17.80 2.59
C ARG A 67 -8.24 18.29 3.73
N ARG A 68 -8.61 17.39 4.62
CA ARG A 68 -9.42 17.75 5.78
C ARG A 68 -8.62 18.39 6.89
N GLY A 69 -7.30 18.35 6.77
CA GLY A 69 -6.43 18.84 7.82
C GLY A 69 -6.42 17.96 9.06
N GLU A 70 -6.85 16.73 8.92
CA GLU A 70 -6.88 15.77 10.01
C GLU A 70 -5.48 15.25 10.28
N ARG A 71 -5.02 15.45 11.50
CA ARG A 71 -3.67 15.02 11.88
C ARG A 71 -3.65 13.76 12.73
N GLY A 72 -4.77 13.43 13.35
CA GLY A 72 -4.82 12.35 14.30
C GLY A 72 -3.93 12.62 15.49
N ASN A 73 -3.76 11.64 16.34
CA ASN A 73 -2.82 11.77 17.44
C ASN A 73 -1.45 11.22 16.97
N PRO A 74 -0.37 11.55 17.72
CA PRO A 74 0.97 11.10 17.30
C PRO A 74 1.12 9.60 17.18
N ALA A 75 0.43 8.84 18.02
CA ALA A 75 0.51 7.37 17.96
C ALA A 75 -0.08 6.84 16.67
N GLU A 76 -1.20 7.40 16.22
CA GLU A 76 -1.82 6.97 14.98
C GLU A 76 -0.96 7.31 13.77
N ARG A 77 -0.37 8.50 13.76
CA ARG A 77 0.52 8.89 12.68
C ARG A 77 1.75 8.00 12.63
N GLU A 78 2.33 7.71 13.80
CA GLU A 78 3.50 6.87 13.87
C GLU A 78 3.20 5.45 13.39
N GLN A 79 2.06 4.91 13.80
CA GLN A 79 1.66 3.59 13.37
C GLN A 79 1.52 3.50 11.85
N LEU A 80 0.90 4.50 11.25
CA LEU A 80 0.74 4.52 9.81
C LEU A 80 2.09 4.62 9.10
N LEU A 81 2.98 5.47 9.62
CA LEU A 81 4.33 5.60 9.05
C LEU A 81 5.10 4.29 9.10
N VAL A 82 5.01 3.58 10.23
CA VAL A 82 5.68 2.29 10.36
C VAL A 82 5.13 1.30 9.33
N GLN A 83 3.82 1.27 9.18
CA GLN A 83 3.19 0.39 8.20
C GLN A 83 3.60 0.75 6.77
N MET A 84 3.66 2.03 6.48
CA MET A 84 4.05 2.48 5.14
C MET A 84 5.49 2.10 4.81
N ARG A 85 6.39 2.23 5.78
CA ARG A 85 7.78 1.83 5.58
C ARG A 85 7.90 0.34 5.33
N LEU A 86 7.18 -0.46 6.11
CA LEU A 86 7.19 -1.89 5.93
C LEU A 86 6.67 -2.27 4.55
N LEU A 87 5.58 -1.63 4.13
CA LEU A 87 5.01 -1.89 2.82
C LEU A 87 6.00 -1.55 1.71
N LEU A 88 6.67 -0.41 1.81
CA LEU A 88 7.67 -0.02 0.81
C LEU A 88 8.82 -1.02 0.74
N ASP A 89 9.29 -1.49 1.90
CA ASP A 89 10.36 -2.48 1.92
C ASP A 89 9.95 -3.77 1.24
N LEU A 90 8.72 -4.23 1.53
CA LEU A 90 8.20 -5.44 0.91
C LEU A 90 8.03 -5.28 -0.58
N GLU A 91 7.57 -4.11 -1.02
CA GLU A 91 7.42 -3.85 -2.44
C GLU A 91 8.75 -3.83 -3.16
N GLU A 92 9.77 -3.26 -2.54
CA GLU A 92 11.11 -3.27 -3.12
C GLU A 92 11.64 -4.69 -3.26
N GLN A 93 11.48 -5.52 -2.23
CA GLN A 93 11.90 -6.89 -2.27
C GLN A 93 11.16 -7.66 -3.37
N ASN A 94 9.85 -7.46 -3.45
CA ASN A 94 9.04 -8.14 -4.47
C ASN A 94 9.41 -7.68 -5.87
N HIS A 95 9.68 -6.39 -6.03
CA HIS A 95 10.09 -5.85 -7.32
C HIS A 95 11.40 -6.48 -7.78
N ALA A 96 12.35 -6.61 -6.87
CA ALA A 96 13.61 -7.25 -7.17
C ALA A 96 13.42 -8.71 -7.59
N LEU A 97 12.55 -9.44 -6.88
CA LEU A 97 12.25 -10.82 -7.23
C LEU A 97 11.57 -10.94 -8.59
N LEU A 98 10.63 -10.04 -8.86
CA LEU A 98 9.94 -10.01 -10.15
C LEU A 98 10.92 -9.75 -11.29
N SER A 99 11.82 -8.80 -11.09
CA SER A 99 12.84 -8.48 -12.10
C SER A 99 13.76 -9.67 -12.35
N THR A 100 14.19 -10.32 -11.28
CA THR A 100 15.07 -11.47 -11.39
C THR A 100 14.42 -12.60 -12.18
N LYS A 101 13.10 -12.78 -12.00
CA LYS A 101 12.38 -13.84 -12.69
C LYS A 101 11.85 -13.42 -14.06
N GLY A 102 12.11 -12.21 -14.48
CA GLY A 102 11.65 -11.71 -15.77
C GLY A 102 10.16 -11.43 -15.83
N ILE A 103 9.51 -11.32 -14.70
CA ILE A 103 8.07 -11.04 -14.63
C ILE A 103 7.85 -9.55 -14.62
N ARG A 104 6.89 -9.09 -15.43
CA ARG A 104 6.56 -7.68 -15.52
C ARG A 104 5.34 -7.34 -14.69
N LEU A 105 5.38 -6.20 -14.04
CA LEU A 105 4.26 -5.68 -13.27
C LEU A 105 3.36 -4.88 -14.19
N ASN A 106 2.20 -5.44 -14.53
CA ASN A 106 1.32 -4.77 -15.48
C ASN A 106 0.59 -3.58 -14.91
N THR A 107 0.09 -3.70 -13.68
CA THR A 107 -0.69 -2.62 -13.07
C THR A 107 0.16 -1.70 -12.20
N ALA A 108 0.82 -2.28 -11.19
CA ALA A 108 1.66 -1.47 -10.31
C ALA A 108 2.84 -0.89 -11.07
N HIS A 109 3.31 -1.61 -12.06
CA HIS A 109 4.39 -1.18 -12.91
C HIS A 109 4.05 0.07 -13.70
N SER A 110 2.92 0.12 -14.38
CA SER A 110 2.58 1.28 -15.19
C SER A 110 2.52 2.55 -14.36
N TYR A 111 2.19 2.42 -13.11
CA TYR A 111 2.13 3.51 -12.19
C TYR A 111 3.50 4.13 -11.93
N ARG A 112 4.49 3.29 -11.63
CA ARG A 112 5.84 3.76 -11.37
C ARG A 112 6.56 4.13 -12.65
N TYR A 113 6.25 3.41 -13.68
CA TYR A 113 6.91 3.56 -14.96
C TYR A 113 6.68 4.93 -15.58
N LYS A 114 5.47 5.43 -15.44
CA LYS A 114 5.16 6.75 -15.96
C LYS A 114 6.04 7.82 -15.33
N ALA A 115 6.29 7.69 -14.03
CA ALA A 115 7.18 8.62 -13.36
C ALA A 115 8.61 8.50 -13.86
N GLY A 116 9.04 7.28 -14.20
CA GLY A 116 10.35 7.05 -14.75
C GLY A 116 10.50 7.51 -16.19
N GLU A 117 9.49 7.27 -16.99
CA GLU A 117 9.51 7.65 -18.39
C GLU A 117 9.62 9.12 -18.62
N HIS A 118 9.02 9.91 -17.77
CA HIS A 118 9.07 11.37 -17.89
C HIS A 118 10.46 11.92 -17.77
N ARG A 119 11.41 11.12 -17.36
CA ARG A 119 12.79 11.55 -17.26
C ARG A 119 13.56 11.36 -18.56
N HIS A 120 13.01 10.61 -19.43
CA HIS A 120 13.64 10.34 -20.71
C HIS A 120 13.07 11.22 -21.78
#